data_825dee3ff799a717eebbe6412342a86d
#
_entry.id   825dee3ff799a717eebbe6412342a86d
#
_cell.length_a   1.000
_cell.length_b   1.000
_cell.length_c   1.000
_cell.angle_alpha   90.00
_cell.angle_beta   90.00
_cell.angle_gamma   90.00
#
_symmetry.space_group_name_H-M   'P 1'
#
loop_
_entity.id
_entity.type
_entity.pdbx_description
1 polymer ?
#
loop_
_entity_poly.entity_id
_entity_poly.type
_entity_poly.pdbx_seq_one_letter_code
_entity_poly.pdbx_strand_id
1 'polypeptide(L)'
;MHSELLALYREHGLGEGGFDILATLRRSGVPFELTPSELAQQTMVTTGAVSKRLDRLETARLVTRRENLEDARGRMVALTPQGRDAIDRAYEAHMQNEARLLDHFSAAEREQLQSLLRSWSLKLEQ
;
A
#
# COMPACT_ATOMS: atom_id res chain seq x y z
N MET A 1 -7.00 17.08 1.78
CA MET A 1 -6.89 15.63 2.02
C MET A 1 -5.69 15.00 1.34
N HIS A 2 -5.51 15.18 0.04
CA HIS A 2 -4.38 14.60 -0.69
C HIS A 2 -3.03 15.06 -0.15
N SER A 3 -2.87 16.36 0.16
CA SER A 3 -1.65 16.91 0.72
C SER A 3 -1.33 16.37 2.11
N GLU A 4 -2.34 16.09 2.93
CA GLU A 4 -2.17 15.50 4.26
C GLU A 4 -1.69 14.05 4.16
N LEU A 5 -2.23 13.28 3.21
CA LEU A 5 -1.78 11.91 2.95
C LEU A 5 -0.34 11.86 2.48
N LEU A 6 0.04 12.76 1.56
CA LEU A 6 1.41 12.84 1.08
C LEU A 6 2.39 13.19 2.20
N ALA A 7 2.01 14.14 3.08
CA ALA A 7 2.82 14.50 4.23
C ALA A 7 2.99 13.32 5.18
N LEU A 8 1.92 12.57 5.42
CA LEU A 8 1.93 11.39 6.28
C LEU A 8 2.88 10.32 5.73
N TYR A 9 2.82 10.06 4.43
CA TYR A 9 3.70 9.07 3.79
C TYR A 9 5.17 9.49 3.86
N ARG A 10 5.45 10.78 3.67
CA ARG A 10 6.81 11.33 3.79
C ARG A 10 7.35 11.18 5.20
N GLU A 11 6.52 11.43 6.21
CA GLU A 11 6.88 11.29 7.62
C GLU A 11 7.34 9.87 7.94
N HIS A 12 6.77 8.87 7.27
CA HIS A 12 7.15 7.47 7.45
C HIS A 12 8.16 6.99 6.39
N GLY A 13 8.74 7.90 5.62
CA GLY A 13 9.74 7.57 4.61
C GLY A 13 9.17 6.92 3.37
N LEU A 14 7.85 7.05 3.14
CA LEU A 14 7.17 6.43 2.03
C LEU A 14 6.59 7.46 1.09
N GLY A 15 6.78 7.26 -0.23
CA GLY A 15 5.97 7.90 -1.24
C GLY A 15 4.64 7.17 -1.37
N GLU A 16 3.68 7.80 -2.05
CA GLU A 16 2.35 7.21 -2.27
C GLU A 16 2.44 5.83 -2.92
N GLY A 17 3.28 5.68 -3.94
CA GLY A 17 3.48 4.41 -4.62
C GLY A 17 4.17 3.38 -3.76
N GLY A 18 5.07 3.80 -2.88
CA GLY A 18 5.75 2.91 -1.95
C GLY A 18 4.79 2.32 -0.93
N PHE A 19 3.90 3.14 -0.41
CA PHE A 19 2.85 2.68 0.51
C PHE A 19 2.02 1.56 -0.14
N ASP A 20 1.56 1.76 -1.37
CA ASP A 20 0.72 0.78 -2.06
C ASP A 20 1.42 -0.57 -2.23
N ILE A 21 2.70 -0.56 -2.58
CA ILE A 21 3.47 -1.79 -2.75
C ILE A 21 3.65 -2.52 -1.42
N LEU A 22 4.06 -1.81 -0.38
CA LEU A 22 4.26 -2.40 0.94
C LEU A 22 2.95 -2.94 1.51
N ALA A 23 1.85 -2.20 1.35
CA ALA A 23 0.53 -2.62 1.80
C ALA A 23 0.07 -3.88 1.06
N THR A 24 0.32 -3.97 -0.23
CA THR A 24 -0.03 -5.13 -1.04
C THR A 24 0.74 -6.37 -0.60
N LEU A 25 2.05 -6.23 -0.37
CA LEU A 25 2.88 -7.31 0.16
C LEU A 25 2.40 -7.75 1.54
N ARG A 26 2.07 -6.80 2.40
CA ARG A 26 1.59 -7.09 3.76
C ARG A 26 0.29 -7.88 3.74
N ARG A 27 -0.64 -7.52 2.85
CA ARG A 27 -1.93 -8.21 2.72
C ARG A 27 -1.82 -9.60 2.10
N SER A 28 -0.73 -9.89 1.40
CA SER A 28 -0.56 -11.20 0.76
C SER A 28 -0.39 -12.35 1.76
N GLY A 29 -0.09 -12.03 3.01
CA GLY A 29 0.11 -13.02 4.05
C GLY A 29 1.53 -13.60 4.03
N VAL A 30 1.89 -14.30 5.11
CA VAL A 30 3.22 -14.92 5.24
C VAL A 30 3.48 -15.85 4.05
N PRO A 31 4.63 -15.77 3.37
CA PRO A 31 5.86 -15.06 3.75
C PRO A 31 5.99 -13.63 3.19
N PHE A 32 4.92 -12.96 2.82
CA PHE A 32 4.87 -11.59 2.31
C PHE A 32 5.72 -11.41 1.04
N GLU A 33 5.49 -12.28 0.07
CA GLU A 33 6.23 -12.30 -1.18
C GLU A 33 5.27 -12.28 -2.38
N LEU A 34 5.57 -11.46 -3.37
CA LEU A 34 4.84 -11.39 -4.64
C LEU A 34 5.82 -11.14 -5.78
N THR A 35 5.45 -11.54 -6.98
CA THR A 35 6.21 -11.18 -8.17
C THR A 35 5.93 -9.73 -8.56
N PRO A 36 6.84 -9.07 -9.31
CA PRO A 36 6.55 -7.73 -9.84
C PRO A 36 5.28 -7.68 -10.69
N SER A 37 4.97 -8.73 -11.44
CA SER A 37 3.74 -8.81 -12.24
C SER A 37 2.50 -8.82 -11.36
N GLU A 38 2.52 -9.60 -10.29
CA GLU A 38 1.43 -9.62 -9.32
C GLU A 38 1.24 -8.26 -8.64
N LEU A 39 2.35 -7.61 -8.29
CA LEU A 39 2.31 -6.27 -7.72
C LEU A 39 1.71 -5.25 -8.69
N ALA A 40 2.12 -5.30 -9.95
CA ALA A 40 1.59 -4.41 -10.98
C ALA A 40 0.08 -4.60 -11.15
N GLN A 41 -0.35 -5.85 -11.22
CA GLN A 41 -1.76 -6.20 -11.37
C GLN A 41 -2.60 -5.72 -10.19
N GLN A 42 -2.13 -5.99 -8.97
CA GLN A 42 -2.89 -5.65 -7.76
C GLN A 42 -2.88 -4.16 -7.44
N THR A 43 -1.82 -3.44 -7.79
CA THR A 43 -1.75 -1.98 -7.59
C THR A 43 -2.26 -1.20 -8.79
N MET A 44 -2.60 -1.86 -9.88
CA MET A 44 -3.16 -1.26 -11.10
C MET A 44 -2.22 -0.24 -11.76
N VAL A 45 -0.93 -0.52 -11.71
CA VAL A 45 0.10 0.29 -12.36
C VAL A 45 0.91 -0.56 -13.33
N THR A 46 1.72 0.09 -14.17
CA THR A 46 2.58 -0.62 -15.12
C THR A 46 3.73 -1.32 -14.42
N THR A 47 4.29 -2.36 -15.06
CA THR A 47 5.47 -3.06 -14.54
C THR A 47 6.68 -2.13 -14.43
N GLY A 48 6.82 -1.16 -15.36
CA GLY A 48 7.87 -0.15 -15.29
C GLY A 48 7.76 0.75 -14.06
N ALA A 49 6.54 1.16 -13.72
CA ALA A 49 6.30 1.95 -12.51
C ALA A 49 6.61 1.15 -11.25
N VAL A 50 6.22 -0.12 -11.21
CA VAL A 50 6.54 -1.02 -10.10
C VAL A 50 8.06 -1.14 -9.94
N SER A 51 8.78 -1.34 -11.04
CA SER A 51 10.24 -1.48 -11.01
C SER A 51 10.92 -0.26 -10.39
N LYS A 52 10.50 0.95 -10.78
CA LYS A 52 11.04 2.18 -10.21
C LYS A 52 10.76 2.31 -8.71
N ARG A 53 9.54 1.96 -8.30
CA ARG A 53 9.14 2.00 -6.89
C ARG A 53 9.92 0.99 -6.07
N LEU A 54 10.12 -0.22 -6.62
CA LEU A 54 10.90 -1.27 -5.98
C LEU A 54 12.36 -0.87 -5.79
N ASP A 55 12.95 -0.17 -6.77
CA ASP A 55 14.33 0.33 -6.65
C ASP A 55 14.48 1.22 -5.41
N ARG A 56 13.53 2.12 -5.20
CA ARG A 56 13.53 3.02 -4.04
C ARG A 56 13.33 2.27 -2.73
N LEU A 57 12.39 1.34 -2.73
CA LEU A 57 12.07 0.55 -1.53
C LEU A 57 13.22 -0.38 -1.15
N GLU A 58 13.90 -0.96 -2.14
CA GLU A 58 15.06 -1.79 -1.90
C GLU A 58 16.22 -0.97 -1.34
N THR A 59 16.47 0.22 -1.89
CA THR A 59 17.48 1.14 -1.38
C THR A 59 17.20 1.52 0.07
N ALA A 60 15.93 1.70 0.43
CA ALA A 60 15.50 1.99 1.80
C ALA A 60 15.46 0.74 2.69
N ARG A 61 15.79 -0.44 2.15
CA ARG A 61 15.80 -1.73 2.86
C ARG A 61 14.43 -2.18 3.37
N LEU A 62 13.37 -1.75 2.69
CA LEU A 62 12.00 -2.11 3.05
C LEU A 62 11.53 -3.36 2.31
N VAL A 63 12.14 -3.67 1.16
CA VAL A 63 11.91 -4.90 0.40
C VAL A 63 13.25 -5.48 -0.04
N THR A 64 13.24 -6.78 -0.37
CA THR A 64 14.34 -7.46 -1.05
C THR A 64 13.81 -8.08 -2.33
N ARG A 65 14.67 -8.23 -3.32
CA ARG A 65 14.35 -8.94 -4.57
C ARG A 65 15.30 -10.11 -4.72
N ARG A 66 14.75 -11.28 -5.00
CA ARG A 66 15.54 -12.48 -5.26
C ARG A 66 15.01 -13.17 -6.50
N GLU A 67 15.84 -14.02 -7.11
CA GLU A 67 15.40 -14.83 -8.23
C GLU A 67 14.35 -15.84 -7.77
N ASN A 68 13.31 -15.99 -8.60
CA ASN A 68 12.32 -17.03 -8.38
C ASN A 68 12.83 -18.32 -9.02
N LEU A 69 13.16 -19.31 -8.19
CA LEU A 69 13.72 -20.58 -8.65
C LEU A 69 12.73 -21.39 -9.50
N GLU A 70 11.44 -21.15 -9.34
CA GLU A 70 10.40 -21.82 -10.11
C GLU A 70 10.19 -21.20 -11.49
N ASP A 71 10.51 -19.92 -11.64
CA ASP A 71 10.42 -19.19 -12.88
C ASP A 71 11.70 -18.38 -13.10
N ALA A 72 12.54 -18.85 -14.03
CA ALA A 72 13.82 -18.20 -14.32
C ALA A 72 13.69 -16.76 -14.84
N ARG A 73 12.50 -16.33 -15.26
CA ARG A 73 12.23 -14.98 -15.75
C ARG A 73 11.73 -14.06 -14.63
N GLY A 74 11.29 -14.63 -13.53
CA GLY A 74 10.67 -13.90 -12.45
C GLY A 74 11.64 -13.60 -11.32
N ARG A 75 11.40 -12.47 -10.67
CA ARG A 75 12.00 -12.17 -9.39
C ARG A 75 10.91 -12.20 -8.36
N MET A 76 11.26 -12.60 -7.14
CA MET A 76 10.34 -12.56 -6.03
C MET A 76 10.66 -11.35 -5.17
N VAL A 77 9.66 -10.53 -4.90
CA VAL A 77 9.77 -9.37 -4.03
C VAL A 77 9.27 -9.75 -2.65
N ALA A 78 10.09 -9.55 -1.64
CA ALA A 78 9.75 -9.89 -0.26
C ALA A 78 9.81 -8.66 0.62
N LEU A 79 8.85 -8.56 1.53
CA LEU A 79 8.82 -7.54 2.57
C LEU A 79 9.87 -7.88 3.62
N THR A 80 10.74 -6.91 3.96
CA THR A 80 11.70 -7.08 5.05
C THR A 80 11.03 -6.85 6.40
N PRO A 81 11.66 -7.25 7.51
CA PRO A 81 11.15 -6.89 8.84
C PRO A 81 11.01 -5.38 9.02
N GLN A 82 11.97 -4.60 8.49
CA GLN A 82 11.87 -3.14 8.50
C GLN A 82 10.69 -2.63 7.65
N GLY A 83 10.46 -3.26 6.49
CA GLY A 83 9.33 -2.91 5.62
C GLY A 83 8.00 -3.22 6.28
N ARG A 84 7.91 -4.35 6.96
CA ARG A 84 6.71 -4.73 7.71
C ARG A 84 6.41 -3.73 8.82
N ASP A 85 7.44 -3.35 9.59
CA ASP A 85 7.29 -2.37 10.64
C ASP A 85 6.87 -1.01 10.07
N ALA A 86 7.50 -0.57 8.98
CA ALA A 86 7.19 0.71 8.35
C ALA A 86 5.75 0.77 7.85
N ILE A 87 5.27 -0.29 7.17
CA ILE A 87 3.90 -0.30 6.66
C ILE A 87 2.87 -0.38 7.78
N ASP A 88 3.15 -1.15 8.82
CA ASP A 88 2.23 -1.26 9.95
C ASP A 88 2.09 0.08 10.67
N ARG A 89 3.19 0.81 10.86
CA ARG A 89 3.16 2.16 11.45
C ARG A 89 2.46 3.18 10.56
N ALA A 90 2.74 3.15 9.26
CA ALA A 90 2.11 4.07 8.31
C ALA A 90 0.60 3.82 8.23
N TYR A 91 0.19 2.56 8.24
CA TYR A 91 -1.21 2.18 8.22
C TYR A 91 -1.92 2.65 9.50
N GLU A 92 -1.31 2.45 10.66
CA GLU A 92 -1.86 2.90 11.94
C GLU A 92 -2.03 4.42 11.95
N ALA A 93 -1.01 5.17 11.51
CA ALA A 93 -1.07 6.63 11.40
C ALA A 93 -2.15 7.08 10.42
N HIS A 94 -2.31 6.38 9.30
CA HIS A 94 -3.37 6.65 8.32
C HIS A 94 -4.76 6.46 8.92
N MET A 95 -4.95 5.35 9.65
CA MET A 95 -6.23 5.08 10.33
C MET A 95 -6.55 6.13 11.40
N GLN A 96 -5.55 6.56 12.15
CA GLN A 96 -5.72 7.62 13.15
C GLN A 96 -6.09 8.94 12.49
N ASN A 97 -5.48 9.27 11.36
CA ASN A 97 -5.79 10.48 10.61
C ASN A 97 -7.21 10.45 10.06
N GLU A 98 -7.66 9.32 9.54
CA GLU A 98 -9.05 9.15 9.09
C GLU A 98 -10.03 9.31 10.24
N ALA A 99 -9.73 8.73 11.39
CA ALA A 99 -10.58 8.87 12.59
C ALA A 99 -10.72 10.35 13.00
N ARG A 100 -9.62 11.10 12.97
CA ARG A 100 -9.66 12.54 13.28
C ARG A 100 -10.48 13.33 12.28
N LEU A 101 -10.38 13.01 11.00
CA LEU A 101 -11.21 13.65 9.96
C LEU A 101 -12.68 13.36 10.17
N LEU A 102 -13.01 12.12 10.52
CA LEU A 102 -14.39 11.71 10.78
C LEU A 102 -14.99 12.36 12.03
N ASP A 103 -14.17 12.77 13.00
CA ASP A 103 -14.64 13.46 14.20
C ASP A 103 -15.29 14.82 13.90
N HIS A 104 -15.04 15.40 12.72
CA HIS A 104 -15.70 16.62 12.28
C HIS A 104 -17.15 16.38 11.81
N PHE A 105 -17.56 15.13 11.70
CA PHE A 105 -18.90 14.76 11.22
C PHE A 105 -19.75 14.23 12.36
N SER A 106 -21.05 14.51 12.29
CA SER A 106 -22.03 13.90 13.19
C SER A 106 -22.17 12.40 12.89
N ALA A 107 -22.77 11.65 13.80
CA ALA A 107 -23.02 10.23 13.59
C ALA A 107 -23.85 9.97 12.32
N ALA A 108 -24.87 10.81 12.07
CA ALA A 108 -25.69 10.72 10.87
C ALA A 108 -24.88 10.99 9.60
N GLU A 109 -24.01 12.00 9.64
CA GLU A 109 -23.14 12.33 8.51
C GLU A 109 -22.14 11.21 8.21
N ARG A 110 -21.59 10.57 9.26
CA ARG A 110 -20.68 9.41 9.11
C ARG A 110 -21.40 8.26 8.44
N GLU A 111 -22.63 7.97 8.82
CA GLU A 111 -23.44 6.92 8.21
C GLU A 111 -23.70 7.20 6.74
N GLN A 112 -24.01 8.45 6.40
CA GLN A 112 -24.21 8.87 5.00
C GLN A 112 -22.94 8.68 4.18
N LEU A 113 -21.79 9.08 4.73
CA LEU A 113 -20.50 8.92 4.04
C LEU A 113 -20.18 7.45 3.83
N GLN A 114 -20.35 6.61 4.84
CA GLN A 114 -20.12 5.17 4.73
C GLN A 114 -21.01 4.53 3.68
N SER A 115 -22.28 4.94 3.64
CA SER A 115 -23.25 4.45 2.66
C SER A 115 -22.84 4.82 1.24
N LEU A 116 -22.40 6.07 1.03
CA LEU A 116 -21.95 6.54 -0.29
C LEU A 116 -20.69 5.81 -0.74
N LEU A 117 -19.74 5.61 0.14
CA LEU A 117 -18.49 4.90 -0.16
C LEU A 117 -18.76 3.43 -0.50
N ARG A 118 -19.67 2.80 0.23
CA ARG A 118 -20.07 1.42 -0.03
C ARG A 118 -20.75 1.28 -1.39
N SER A 119 -21.67 2.20 -1.71
CA SER A 119 -22.35 2.23 -3.00
C SER A 119 -21.36 2.42 -4.15
N TRP A 120 -20.39 3.30 -3.98
CA TRP A 120 -19.34 3.56 -4.96
C TRP A 120 -18.45 2.32 -5.17
N SER A 121 -18.05 1.67 -4.09
CA SER A 121 -17.24 0.45 -4.13
C SER A 121 -17.96 -0.66 -4.91
N LEU A 122 -19.26 -0.84 -4.66
CA LEU A 122 -20.06 -1.84 -5.37
C LEU A 122 -20.15 -1.54 -6.88
N LYS A 123 -20.27 -0.26 -7.25
CA LYS A 123 -20.28 0.15 -8.66
C LYS A 123 -18.95 -0.12 -9.35
N LEU A 124 -17.84 0.01 -8.64
CA LEU A 124 -16.52 -0.25 -9.19
C LEU A 124 -16.27 -1.74 -9.43
N GLU A 125 -16.93 -2.61 -8.69
CA GLU A 125 -16.83 -4.07 -8.84
C GLU A 125 -17.62 -4.60 -10.04
N GLN A 126 -18.52 -3.80 -10.60
CA GLN A 126 -19.27 -4.16 -11.79
C GLN A 126 -18.47 -3.77 -13.04
#